data_d26f917779ba6baf8128add023669754
#
_entry.id   d26f917779ba6baf8128add023669754
#
_cell.length_a   1.000
_cell.length_b   1.000
_cell.length_c   1.000
_cell.angle_alpha   90.00
_cell.angle_beta   90.00
_cell.angle_gamma   90.00
#
_symmetry.space_group_name_H-M   'P 1'
#
loop_
_entity.id
_entity.type
_entity.pdbx_description
1 polymer ?
#
loop_
_entity_poly.entity_id
_entity_poly.type
_entity_poly.pdbx_seq_one_letter_code
_entity_poly.pdbx_strand_id
1 'polypeptide(L)'
;LLTFLTLFAVLSLLFKGSINESLNTSFLEPEISPWKLSNLAFLIPLMGWMPCPVELCVWPSLWMFSRAKDSNYTPNISEAEFDFNLGYAITVVTAIFFLTLGAITMYGTGDGMLSGSGVSFAQKLILLYTKSIGEWSKWIIIPAAFAAMFSTTITCLDAYPRSISAIQGLLRGTDFGHMDSKEERNRFQIWMIIHIFASLIALLIARSGGIGVKDFVFAAMTGSFLTAPL
;
A
#
# COMPACT_ATOMS: atom_id res chain seq x y z
N LEU A 1 -14.71 -4.97 2.15
CA LEU A 1 -15.41 -4.97 0.86
C LEU A 1 -14.48 -5.40 -0.28
N LEU A 2 -13.35 -4.70 -0.47
CA LEU A 2 -12.40 -4.99 -1.55
C LEU A 2 -11.90 -6.44 -1.53
N THR A 3 -11.51 -6.95 -0.35
CA THR A 3 -11.08 -8.35 -0.12
C THR A 3 -12.15 -9.35 -0.59
N PHE A 4 -13.40 -9.14 -0.22
CA PHE A 4 -14.50 -10.02 -0.64
C PHE A 4 -14.76 -9.97 -2.14
N LEU A 5 -14.69 -8.78 -2.75
CA LEU A 5 -14.82 -8.63 -4.20
C LEU A 5 -13.68 -9.32 -4.94
N THR A 6 -12.45 -9.20 -4.43
CA THR A 6 -11.27 -9.86 -5.03
C THR A 6 -11.38 -11.38 -4.92
N LEU A 7 -11.79 -11.89 -3.76
CA LEU A 7 -12.07 -13.31 -3.58
C LEU A 7 -13.15 -13.79 -4.55
N PHE A 8 -14.26 -13.04 -4.68
CA PHE A 8 -15.34 -13.38 -5.60
C PHE A 8 -14.87 -13.36 -7.07
N ALA A 9 -14.01 -12.38 -7.44
CA ALA A 9 -13.42 -12.31 -8.77
C ALA A 9 -12.55 -13.53 -9.06
N VAL A 10 -11.68 -13.91 -8.13
CA VAL A 10 -10.83 -15.10 -8.26
C VAL A 10 -11.67 -16.36 -8.38
N LEU A 11 -12.65 -16.55 -7.51
CA LEU A 11 -13.55 -17.70 -7.58
C LEU A 11 -14.33 -17.74 -8.89
N SER A 12 -14.83 -16.62 -9.39
CA SER A 12 -15.53 -16.53 -10.67
C SER A 12 -14.65 -16.99 -11.84
N LEU A 13 -13.36 -16.61 -11.84
CA LEU A 13 -12.41 -17.04 -12.86
C LEU A 13 -12.06 -18.53 -12.75
N LEU A 14 -11.96 -19.05 -11.52
CA LEU A 14 -11.76 -20.48 -11.27
C LEU A 14 -12.93 -21.29 -11.85
N PHE A 15 -14.16 -20.89 -11.58
CA PHE A 15 -15.36 -21.58 -12.10
C PHE A 15 -15.54 -21.46 -13.61
N LYS A 16 -15.08 -20.38 -14.24
CA LYS A 16 -15.12 -20.19 -15.69
C LYS A 16 -14.07 -21.03 -16.44
N GLY A 17 -13.20 -21.74 -15.74
CA GLY A 17 -12.15 -22.57 -16.36
C GLY A 17 -11.01 -21.76 -17.01
N SER A 18 -10.99 -20.45 -16.81
CA SER A 18 -9.97 -19.54 -17.40
C SER A 18 -8.55 -19.85 -16.93
N ILE A 19 -8.41 -20.65 -15.88
CA ILE A 19 -7.12 -21.13 -15.38
C ILE A 19 -6.46 -22.11 -16.34
N ASN A 20 -7.20 -22.96 -17.03
CA ASN A 20 -6.62 -23.95 -17.92
C ASN A 20 -5.91 -23.33 -19.12
N GLU A 21 -6.37 -22.19 -19.62
CA GLU A 21 -5.67 -21.43 -20.66
C GLU A 21 -4.43 -20.70 -20.13
N SER A 22 -4.51 -20.16 -18.93
CA SER A 22 -3.40 -19.44 -18.30
C SER A 22 -2.31 -20.37 -17.75
N LEU A 23 -2.65 -21.58 -17.32
CA LEU A 23 -1.69 -22.60 -16.83
C LEU A 23 -0.99 -23.35 -17.97
N ASN A 24 -1.51 -23.33 -19.18
CA ASN A 24 -0.83 -23.89 -20.37
C ASN A 24 0.37 -23.03 -20.81
N THR A 25 0.45 -21.77 -20.38
CA THR A 25 1.69 -21.00 -20.46
C THR A 25 2.57 -21.44 -19.29
N SER A 26 3.74 -22.00 -19.59
CA SER A 26 4.69 -22.61 -18.65
C SER A 26 5.05 -21.70 -17.48
N PHE A 27 4.27 -21.74 -16.39
CA PHE A 27 4.63 -21.08 -15.11
C PHE A 27 5.96 -21.64 -14.54
N LEU A 28 6.36 -22.82 -14.96
CA LEU A 28 7.54 -23.52 -14.45
C LEU A 28 8.82 -23.13 -15.21
N GLU A 29 8.70 -22.55 -16.40
CA GLU A 29 9.82 -22.02 -17.17
C GLU A 29 9.53 -20.57 -17.60
N PRO A 30 9.62 -19.59 -16.68
CA PRO A 30 9.43 -18.20 -17.06
C PRO A 30 10.52 -17.81 -18.05
N GLU A 31 10.17 -17.29 -19.23
CA GLU A 31 11.10 -16.72 -20.20
C GLU A 31 12.00 -15.66 -19.56
N ILE A 32 11.52 -15.04 -18.50
CA ILE A 32 12.21 -14.03 -17.70
C ILE A 32 12.47 -14.60 -16.31
N SER A 33 13.68 -15.13 -16.09
CA SER A 33 14.10 -15.51 -14.74
C SER A 33 14.18 -14.28 -13.83
N PRO A 34 13.46 -14.25 -12.69
CA PRO A 34 13.53 -13.12 -11.74
C PRO A 34 14.96 -12.91 -11.18
N TRP A 35 15.79 -13.96 -11.17
CA TRP A 35 17.14 -13.95 -10.61
C TRP A 35 18.22 -13.43 -11.58
N LYS A 36 17.88 -13.00 -12.78
CA LYS A 36 18.83 -12.35 -13.68
C LYS A 36 19.18 -10.95 -13.15
N LEU A 37 20.44 -10.56 -13.26
CA LEU A 37 20.95 -9.26 -12.82
C LEU A 37 20.14 -8.09 -13.45
N SER A 38 19.69 -8.26 -14.70
CA SER A 38 18.83 -7.28 -15.38
C SER A 38 17.48 -7.02 -14.69
N ASN A 39 17.00 -7.97 -13.88
CA ASN A 39 15.71 -7.86 -13.19
C ASN A 39 15.83 -7.33 -11.77
N LEU A 40 17.05 -7.13 -11.26
CA LEU A 40 17.27 -6.51 -9.93
C LEU A 40 16.69 -5.11 -9.85
N ALA A 41 16.71 -4.36 -10.94
CA ALA A 41 16.09 -3.03 -11.00
C ALA A 41 14.57 -3.06 -10.72
N PHE A 42 13.91 -4.20 -10.90
CA PHE A 42 12.52 -4.43 -10.54
C PHE A 42 12.38 -5.06 -9.15
N LEU A 43 13.25 -6.02 -8.81
CA LEU A 43 13.15 -6.73 -7.53
C LEU A 43 13.47 -5.85 -6.33
N ILE A 44 14.46 -4.96 -6.43
CA ILE A 44 14.85 -4.04 -5.34
C ILE A 44 13.66 -3.15 -4.91
N PRO A 45 13.00 -2.41 -5.81
CA PRO A 45 11.80 -1.67 -5.45
C PRO A 45 10.70 -2.57 -4.88
N LEU A 46 10.44 -3.72 -5.50
CA LEU A 46 9.41 -4.65 -5.03
C LEU A 46 9.66 -5.06 -3.57
N MET A 47 10.90 -5.42 -3.21
CA MET A 47 11.27 -5.77 -1.84
C MET A 47 11.14 -4.59 -0.87
N GLY A 48 11.23 -3.35 -1.34
CA GLY A 48 11.07 -2.16 -0.50
C GLY A 48 9.64 -1.97 0.04
N TRP A 49 8.64 -2.48 -0.68
CA TRP A 49 7.23 -2.36 -0.27
C TRP A 49 6.53 -3.70 -0.01
N MET A 50 7.19 -4.83 -0.24
CA MET A 50 6.58 -6.14 -0.04
C MET A 50 7.13 -6.83 1.22
N PRO A 51 6.27 -7.22 2.17
CA PRO A 51 4.80 -7.10 2.18
C PRO A 51 4.29 -5.71 2.55
N CYS A 52 5.09 -4.88 3.22
CA CYS A 52 4.82 -3.47 3.50
C CYS A 52 6.14 -2.74 3.81
N PRO A 53 6.21 -1.41 3.60
CA PRO A 53 7.34 -0.61 4.01
C PRO A 53 7.61 -0.74 5.52
N VAL A 54 8.89 -0.77 5.91
CA VAL A 54 9.28 -0.99 7.33
C VAL A 54 8.73 0.11 8.24
N GLU A 55 8.67 1.35 7.76
CA GLU A 55 8.09 2.47 8.52
C GLU A 55 6.63 2.25 8.91
N LEU A 56 5.86 1.47 8.16
CA LEU A 56 4.47 1.15 8.50
C LEU A 56 4.34 0.32 9.77
N CYS A 57 5.37 -0.42 10.15
CA CYS A 57 5.34 -1.25 11.36
C CYS A 57 5.23 -0.40 12.64
N VAL A 58 5.67 0.86 12.60
CA VAL A 58 5.60 1.78 13.76
C VAL A 58 4.23 2.42 13.93
N TRP A 59 3.47 2.63 12.84
CA TRP A 59 2.21 3.37 12.87
C TRP A 59 1.14 2.76 13.77
N PRO A 60 0.90 1.43 13.77
CA PRO A 60 -0.08 0.83 14.66
C PRO A 60 0.19 1.13 16.13
N SER A 61 1.46 1.10 16.55
CA SER A 61 1.83 1.41 17.94
C SER A 61 1.55 2.87 18.30
N LEU A 62 1.87 3.82 17.41
CA LEU A 62 1.58 5.24 17.64
C LEU A 62 0.07 5.52 17.75
N TRP A 63 -0.74 4.87 16.91
CA TRP A 63 -2.19 5.00 16.99
C TRP A 63 -2.77 4.29 18.22
N MET A 64 -2.19 3.16 18.62
CA MET A 64 -2.61 2.47 19.84
C MET A 64 -2.39 3.33 21.08
N PHE A 65 -1.26 4.03 21.20
CA PHE A 65 -1.02 5.00 22.27
C PHE A 65 -2.04 6.14 22.26
N SER A 66 -2.31 6.71 21.10
CA SER A 66 -3.30 7.77 20.95
C SER A 66 -4.70 7.29 21.36
N ARG A 67 -5.11 6.11 20.88
CA ARG A 67 -6.41 5.51 21.20
C ARG A 67 -6.55 5.13 22.67
N ALA A 68 -5.50 4.57 23.28
CA ALA A 68 -5.50 4.19 24.67
C ALA A 68 -5.82 5.39 25.57
N LYS A 69 -5.33 6.56 25.19
CA LYS A 69 -5.58 7.81 25.89
C LYS A 69 -7.00 8.31 25.72
N ASP A 70 -7.52 8.32 24.49
CA ASP A 70 -8.89 8.79 24.20
C ASP A 70 -9.95 7.88 24.83
N SER A 71 -9.67 6.57 24.92
CA SER A 71 -10.60 5.58 25.47
C SER A 71 -10.43 5.31 26.97
N ASN A 72 -9.36 5.84 27.61
CA ASN A 72 -8.93 5.47 28.96
C ASN A 72 -8.73 3.95 29.13
N TYR A 73 -8.42 3.25 28.04
CA TYR A 73 -8.15 1.82 28.03
C TYR A 73 -6.78 1.54 27.43
N THR A 74 -5.90 0.91 28.20
CA THR A 74 -4.58 0.50 27.73
C THR A 74 -4.63 -0.99 27.43
N PRO A 75 -4.54 -1.40 26.14
CA PRO A 75 -4.53 -2.81 25.78
C PRO A 75 -3.30 -3.50 26.37
N ASN A 76 -3.44 -4.77 26.74
CA ASN A 76 -2.30 -5.57 27.15
C ASN A 76 -1.50 -6.04 25.90
N ILE A 77 -0.31 -6.56 26.10
CA ILE A 77 0.60 -6.99 25.02
C ILE A 77 -0.07 -8.05 24.14
N SER A 78 -0.76 -9.03 24.75
CA SER A 78 -1.42 -10.11 23.99
C SER A 78 -2.55 -9.62 23.10
N GLU A 79 -3.32 -8.62 23.55
CA GLU A 79 -4.36 -7.99 22.74
C GLU A 79 -3.77 -7.22 21.56
N ALA A 80 -2.67 -6.49 21.81
CA ALA A 80 -1.97 -5.75 20.76
C ALA A 80 -1.36 -6.68 19.72
N GLU A 81 -0.73 -7.79 20.15
CA GLU A 81 -0.18 -8.82 19.26
C GLU A 81 -1.29 -9.51 18.46
N PHE A 82 -2.42 -9.81 19.07
CA PHE A 82 -3.55 -10.42 18.37
C PHE A 82 -4.10 -9.49 17.29
N ASP A 83 -4.33 -8.22 17.60
CA ASP A 83 -4.83 -7.22 16.66
C ASP A 83 -3.87 -7.04 15.46
N PHE A 84 -2.57 -6.92 15.75
CA PHE A 84 -1.53 -6.82 14.73
C PHE A 84 -1.47 -8.07 13.83
N ASN A 85 -1.40 -9.25 14.42
CA ASN A 85 -1.29 -10.51 13.70
C ASN A 85 -2.53 -10.79 12.83
N LEU A 86 -3.73 -10.49 13.36
CA LEU A 86 -4.97 -10.63 12.61
C LEU A 86 -5.00 -9.68 11.40
N GLY A 87 -4.65 -8.41 11.60
CA GLY A 87 -4.58 -7.41 10.52
C GLY A 87 -3.57 -7.80 9.45
N TYR A 88 -2.39 -8.28 9.88
CA TYR A 88 -1.34 -8.73 8.98
C TYR A 88 -1.77 -9.98 8.18
N ALA A 89 -2.38 -10.95 8.82
CA ALA A 89 -2.90 -12.16 8.16
C ALA A 89 -3.95 -11.83 7.08
N ILE A 90 -4.89 -10.93 7.38
CA ILE A 90 -5.89 -10.45 6.42
C ILE A 90 -5.21 -9.76 5.24
N THR A 91 -4.19 -8.95 5.49
CA THR A 91 -3.43 -8.26 4.44
C THR A 91 -2.71 -9.23 3.52
N VAL A 92 -2.05 -10.26 4.08
CA VAL A 92 -1.36 -11.32 3.30
C VAL A 92 -2.35 -12.08 2.42
N VAL A 93 -3.49 -12.51 2.99
CA VAL A 93 -4.54 -13.21 2.23
C VAL A 93 -5.07 -12.34 1.10
N THR A 94 -5.31 -11.06 1.37
CA THR A 94 -5.76 -10.09 0.35
C THR A 94 -4.72 -9.92 -0.76
N ALA A 95 -3.44 -9.82 -0.40
CA ALA A 95 -2.35 -9.71 -1.37
C ALA A 95 -2.25 -10.94 -2.29
N ILE A 96 -2.42 -12.15 -1.74
CA ILE A 96 -2.46 -13.38 -2.53
C ILE A 96 -3.62 -13.36 -3.53
N PHE A 97 -4.81 -12.92 -3.12
CA PHE A 97 -5.96 -12.82 -4.02
C PHE A 97 -5.71 -11.80 -5.14
N PHE A 98 -5.13 -10.63 -4.84
CA PHE A 98 -4.78 -9.64 -5.85
C PHE A 98 -3.71 -10.16 -6.83
N LEU A 99 -2.69 -10.85 -6.30
CA LEU A 99 -1.66 -11.47 -7.13
C LEU A 99 -2.25 -12.51 -8.07
N THR A 100 -3.11 -13.39 -7.57
CA THR A 100 -3.78 -14.43 -8.35
C THR A 100 -4.68 -13.80 -9.42
N LEU A 101 -5.48 -12.79 -9.06
CA LEU A 101 -6.34 -12.09 -10.00
C LEU A 101 -5.53 -11.42 -11.11
N GLY A 102 -4.42 -10.73 -10.75
CA GLY A 102 -3.51 -10.11 -11.70
C GLY A 102 -2.84 -11.14 -12.62
N ALA A 103 -2.38 -12.25 -12.05
CA ALA A 103 -1.76 -13.33 -12.82
C ALA A 103 -2.71 -13.93 -13.86
N ILE A 104 -3.96 -14.23 -13.46
CA ILE A 104 -4.94 -14.84 -14.38
C ILE A 104 -5.38 -13.88 -15.48
N THR A 105 -5.50 -12.58 -15.18
CA THR A 105 -6.12 -11.62 -16.10
C THR A 105 -5.13 -10.82 -16.93
N MET A 106 -3.90 -10.66 -16.47
CA MET A 106 -2.90 -9.75 -17.08
C MET A 106 -1.62 -10.44 -17.52
N TYR A 107 -1.37 -11.68 -17.08
CA TYR A 107 -0.16 -12.41 -17.50
C TYR A 107 -0.20 -12.67 -19.00
N GLY A 108 0.90 -12.39 -19.68
CA GLY A 108 1.00 -12.59 -21.14
C GLY A 108 0.33 -11.53 -22.02
N THR A 109 -0.37 -10.52 -21.45
CA THR A 109 -1.06 -9.49 -22.27
C THR A 109 -0.13 -8.34 -22.71
N GLY A 110 1.09 -8.28 -22.20
CA GLY A 110 2.04 -7.18 -22.48
C GLY A 110 1.67 -5.84 -21.83
N ASP A 111 0.51 -5.73 -21.25
CA ASP A 111 -0.03 -4.50 -20.66
C ASP A 111 0.34 -4.39 -19.17
N GLY A 112 1.50 -3.84 -18.87
CA GLY A 112 1.87 -3.54 -17.47
C GLY A 112 0.84 -2.60 -16.80
N MET A 113 0.42 -2.94 -15.57
CA MET A 113 -0.61 -2.17 -14.85
C MET A 113 -0.17 -0.74 -14.53
N LEU A 114 1.12 -0.52 -14.29
CA LEU A 114 1.71 0.78 -13.96
C LEU A 114 2.12 1.61 -15.19
N SER A 115 1.85 1.14 -16.40
CA SER A 115 2.15 1.90 -17.61
C SER A 115 1.11 3.02 -17.79
N GLY A 116 1.57 4.28 -17.89
CA GLY A 116 0.74 5.44 -18.16
C GLY A 116 0.40 6.30 -16.93
N SER A 117 -0.65 7.10 -17.05
CA SER A 117 -1.11 8.02 -16.00
C SER A 117 -1.89 7.31 -14.89
N GLY A 118 -2.11 8.00 -13.76
CA GLY A 118 -2.98 7.49 -12.68
C GLY A 118 -4.41 7.16 -13.14
N VAL A 119 -4.91 7.87 -14.15
CA VAL A 119 -6.22 7.59 -14.74
C VAL A 119 -6.20 6.25 -15.49
N SER A 120 -5.16 5.98 -16.28
CA SER A 120 -5.03 4.70 -16.98
C SER A 120 -4.84 3.53 -16.02
N PHE A 121 -4.15 3.73 -14.92
CA PHE A 121 -4.07 2.74 -13.84
C PHE A 121 -5.44 2.42 -13.24
N ALA A 122 -6.24 3.44 -12.91
CA ALA A 122 -7.59 3.26 -12.39
C ALA A 122 -8.50 2.53 -13.38
N GLN A 123 -8.41 2.87 -14.66
CA GLN A 123 -9.16 2.18 -15.73
C GLN A 123 -8.77 0.71 -15.84
N LYS A 124 -7.47 0.37 -15.78
CA LYS A 124 -6.99 -1.01 -15.80
C LYS A 124 -7.47 -1.80 -14.58
N LEU A 125 -7.47 -1.18 -13.40
CA LEU A 125 -8.00 -1.79 -12.20
C LEU A 125 -9.50 -2.11 -12.36
N ILE A 126 -10.30 -1.19 -12.88
CA ILE A 126 -11.72 -1.42 -13.14
C ILE A 126 -11.90 -2.55 -14.16
N LEU A 127 -11.14 -2.54 -15.26
CA LEU A 127 -11.20 -3.57 -16.28
C LEU A 127 -10.87 -4.97 -15.75
N LEU A 128 -9.93 -5.06 -14.81
CA LEU A 128 -9.56 -6.32 -14.18
C LEU A 128 -10.76 -6.99 -13.48
N TYR A 129 -11.58 -6.21 -12.79
CA TYR A 129 -12.79 -6.72 -12.15
C TYR A 129 -13.96 -6.92 -13.13
N THR A 130 -14.16 -6.02 -14.06
CA THR A 130 -15.26 -6.16 -15.02
C THR A 130 -15.09 -7.36 -15.94
N LYS A 131 -13.86 -7.68 -16.35
CA LYS A 131 -13.54 -8.91 -17.09
C LYS A 131 -13.81 -10.18 -16.26
N SER A 132 -13.55 -10.12 -14.95
CA SER A 132 -13.67 -11.28 -14.05
C SER A 132 -15.12 -11.53 -13.64
N ILE A 133 -15.82 -10.50 -13.17
CA ILE A 133 -17.14 -10.60 -12.53
C ILE A 133 -18.26 -10.13 -13.46
N GLY A 134 -17.97 -9.19 -14.38
CA GLY A 134 -18.94 -8.58 -15.28
C GLY A 134 -19.07 -7.06 -15.11
N GLU A 135 -19.68 -6.41 -16.10
CA GLU A 135 -19.77 -4.95 -16.19
C GLU A 135 -20.46 -4.26 -14.99
N TRP A 136 -21.37 -4.94 -14.32
CA TRP A 136 -22.05 -4.40 -13.13
C TRP A 136 -21.08 -4.11 -11.98
N SER A 137 -19.94 -4.83 -11.92
CA SER A 137 -18.95 -4.69 -10.84
C SER A 137 -18.31 -3.31 -10.80
N LYS A 138 -18.29 -2.57 -11.91
CA LYS A 138 -17.73 -1.22 -11.96
C LYS A 138 -18.40 -0.25 -10.99
N TRP A 139 -19.72 -0.39 -10.77
CA TRP A 139 -20.47 0.45 -9.85
C TRP A 139 -20.07 0.27 -8.37
N ILE A 140 -19.46 -0.87 -8.05
CA ILE A 140 -18.96 -1.16 -6.72
C ILE A 140 -17.45 -0.87 -6.64
N ILE A 141 -16.69 -1.22 -7.68
CA ILE A 141 -15.24 -1.07 -7.71
C ILE A 141 -14.83 0.39 -7.75
N ILE A 142 -15.51 1.25 -8.50
CA ILE A 142 -15.17 2.68 -8.57
C ILE A 142 -15.23 3.34 -7.18
N PRO A 143 -16.35 3.28 -6.44
CA PRO A 143 -16.38 3.86 -5.09
C PRO A 143 -15.46 3.13 -4.10
N ALA A 144 -15.27 1.82 -4.24
CA ALA A 144 -14.35 1.07 -3.38
C ALA A 144 -12.88 1.48 -3.61
N ALA A 145 -12.46 1.63 -4.85
CA ALA A 145 -11.12 2.12 -5.20
C ALA A 145 -10.91 3.57 -4.72
N PHE A 146 -11.91 4.43 -4.93
CA PHE A 146 -11.85 5.80 -4.42
C PHE A 146 -11.73 5.82 -2.89
N ALA A 147 -12.55 5.06 -2.18
CA ALA A 147 -12.51 4.98 -0.73
C ALA A 147 -11.17 4.44 -0.21
N ALA A 148 -10.59 3.43 -0.88
CA ALA A 148 -9.28 2.89 -0.54
C ALA A 148 -8.18 3.93 -0.70
N MET A 149 -8.12 4.62 -1.85
CA MET A 149 -7.13 5.67 -2.11
C MET A 149 -7.29 6.85 -1.16
N PHE A 150 -8.51 7.28 -0.92
CA PHE A 150 -8.82 8.38 0.00
C PHE A 150 -8.43 8.03 1.44
N SER A 151 -8.79 6.83 1.92
CA SER A 151 -8.41 6.33 3.23
C SER A 151 -6.88 6.27 3.38
N THR A 152 -6.17 5.72 2.39
CA THR A 152 -4.70 5.67 2.40
C THR A 152 -4.08 7.07 2.46
N THR A 153 -4.63 8.03 1.71
CA THR A 153 -4.14 9.41 1.74
C THR A 153 -4.30 10.02 3.14
N ILE A 154 -5.46 9.87 3.78
CA ILE A 154 -5.69 10.35 5.15
C ILE A 154 -4.73 9.67 6.13
N THR A 155 -4.55 8.35 6.00
CA THR A 155 -3.63 7.57 6.82
C THR A 155 -2.20 8.12 6.73
N CYS A 156 -1.70 8.37 5.53
CA CYS A 156 -0.36 8.95 5.33
C CYS A 156 -0.25 10.37 5.87
N LEU A 157 -1.29 11.19 5.70
CA LEU A 157 -1.33 12.57 6.21
C LEU A 157 -1.29 12.65 7.74
N ASP A 158 -1.78 11.63 8.46
CA ASP A 158 -1.67 11.54 9.91
C ASP A 158 -0.38 10.86 10.36
N ALA A 159 -0.05 9.72 9.75
CA ALA A 159 1.01 8.83 10.24
C ALA A 159 2.42 9.39 10.09
N TYR A 160 2.77 9.97 8.95
CA TYR A 160 4.10 10.55 8.74
C TYR A 160 4.39 11.71 9.69
N PRO A 161 3.53 12.74 9.80
CA PRO A 161 3.72 13.81 10.77
C PRO A 161 3.79 13.33 12.22
N ARG A 162 2.99 12.33 12.56
CA ARG A 162 2.98 11.71 13.89
C ARG A 162 4.30 11.01 14.18
N SER A 163 4.81 10.23 13.24
CA SER A 163 6.10 9.54 13.37
C SER A 163 7.25 10.52 13.51
N ILE A 164 7.32 11.56 12.68
CA ILE A 164 8.36 12.57 12.74
C ILE A 164 8.28 13.36 14.05
N SER A 165 7.08 13.72 14.50
CA SER A 165 6.87 14.40 15.79
C SER A 165 7.35 13.55 16.97
N ALA A 166 7.06 12.24 16.94
CA ALA A 166 7.50 11.29 17.95
C ALA A 166 9.04 11.16 17.98
N ILE A 167 9.67 10.97 16.82
CA ILE A 167 11.12 10.91 16.69
C ILE A 167 11.77 12.19 17.22
N GLN A 168 11.25 13.35 16.83
CA GLN A 168 11.75 14.64 17.30
C GLN A 168 11.61 14.80 18.82
N GLY A 169 10.52 14.28 19.40
CA GLY A 169 10.32 14.23 20.85
C GLY A 169 11.39 13.39 21.54
N LEU A 170 11.62 12.18 21.06
CA LEU A 170 12.64 11.26 21.59
C LEU A 170 14.05 11.86 21.52
N LEU A 171 14.42 12.48 20.41
CA LEU A 171 15.71 13.15 20.24
C LEU A 171 15.90 14.32 21.21
N ARG A 172 14.82 14.90 21.73
CA ARG A 172 14.82 15.95 22.74
C ARG A 172 14.71 15.42 24.18
N GLY A 173 14.72 14.09 24.37
CA GLY A 173 14.64 13.45 25.68
C GLY A 173 13.22 13.44 26.29
N THR A 174 12.18 13.61 25.48
CA THR A 174 10.79 13.43 25.94
C THR A 174 10.40 11.96 25.85
N ASP A 175 9.97 11.37 26.98
CA ASP A 175 9.47 10.00 27.00
C ASP A 175 8.15 9.84 26.25
N PHE A 176 7.94 8.66 25.64
CA PHE A 176 6.69 8.31 24.96
C PHE A 176 5.43 8.48 25.83
N GLY A 177 5.55 8.36 27.15
CA GLY A 177 4.44 8.53 28.09
C GLY A 177 3.92 9.98 28.23
N HIS A 178 4.68 10.97 27.75
CA HIS A 178 4.35 12.39 27.85
C HIS A 178 3.90 13.00 26.51
N MET A 179 3.45 12.18 25.60
CA MET A 179 3.03 12.55 24.24
C MET A 179 1.73 13.38 24.15
N ASP A 180 1.37 14.13 25.19
CA ASP A 180 0.18 14.99 25.24
C ASP A 180 0.46 16.43 25.65
N SER A 181 1.68 16.82 25.59
CA SER A 181 1.99 18.22 25.84
C SER A 181 1.46 19.08 24.70
N LYS A 182 1.05 20.30 25.04
CA LYS A 182 0.72 21.32 24.02
C LYS A 182 1.86 21.45 22.99
N GLU A 183 3.07 21.16 23.40
CA GLU A 183 4.26 21.20 22.56
C GLU A 183 4.26 20.09 21.50
N GLU A 184 3.87 18.88 21.85
CA GLU A 184 3.77 17.78 20.89
C GLU A 184 2.66 18.01 19.86
N ARG A 185 1.50 18.45 20.30
CA ARG A 185 0.41 18.81 19.40
C ARG A 185 0.84 19.89 18.41
N ASN A 186 1.59 20.88 18.87
CA ASN A 186 2.14 21.91 17.99
C ASN A 186 3.15 21.32 16.99
N ARG A 187 4.06 20.44 17.43
CA ARG A 187 5.01 19.75 16.56
C ARG A 187 4.28 18.93 15.49
N PHE A 188 3.30 18.14 15.91
CA PHE A 188 2.48 17.36 14.97
C PHE A 188 1.80 18.26 13.93
N GLN A 189 1.18 19.36 14.34
CA GLN A 189 0.52 20.28 13.43
C GLN A 189 1.52 20.92 12.43
N ILE A 190 2.68 21.31 12.90
CA ILE A 190 3.74 21.87 12.03
C ILE A 190 4.16 20.83 10.99
N TRP A 191 4.47 19.60 11.43
CA TRP A 191 4.86 18.54 10.50
C TRP A 191 3.75 18.14 9.53
N MET A 192 2.50 18.17 9.96
CA MET A 192 1.36 17.93 9.08
C MET A 192 1.26 18.99 7.98
N ILE A 193 1.41 20.27 8.33
CA ILE A 193 1.42 21.36 7.35
C ILE A 193 2.59 21.20 6.37
N ILE A 194 3.79 20.96 6.88
CA ILE A 194 4.99 20.72 6.05
C ILE A 194 4.75 19.54 5.10
N HIS A 195 4.20 18.42 5.59
CA HIS A 195 3.94 17.24 4.79
C HIS A 195 2.92 17.50 3.67
N ILE A 196 1.84 18.23 3.95
CA ILE A 196 0.85 18.62 2.94
C ILE A 196 1.50 19.47 1.84
N PHE A 197 2.24 20.50 2.21
CA PHE A 197 2.90 21.36 1.21
C PHE A 197 3.99 20.61 0.43
N ALA A 198 4.79 19.79 1.08
CA ALA A 198 5.80 18.97 0.42
C ALA A 198 5.16 18.00 -0.59
N SER A 199 4.06 17.36 -0.24
CA SER A 199 3.32 16.47 -1.13
C SER A 199 2.73 17.21 -2.34
N LEU A 200 2.17 18.40 -2.13
CA LEU A 200 1.66 19.23 -3.23
C LEU A 200 2.79 19.69 -4.16
N ILE A 201 3.91 20.12 -3.62
CA ILE A 201 5.09 20.51 -4.39
C ILE A 201 5.62 19.31 -5.19
N ALA A 202 5.73 18.13 -4.56
CA ALA A 202 6.15 16.90 -5.24
C ALA A 202 5.23 16.54 -6.42
N LEU A 203 3.91 16.66 -6.24
CA LEU A 203 2.92 16.46 -7.31
C LEU A 203 3.07 17.48 -8.45
N LEU A 204 3.30 18.74 -8.14
CA LEU A 204 3.50 19.79 -9.14
C LEU A 204 4.79 19.53 -9.94
N ILE A 205 5.88 19.16 -9.27
CA ILE A 205 7.16 18.82 -9.92
C ILE A 205 6.98 17.58 -10.81
N ALA A 206 6.34 16.53 -10.32
CA ALA A 206 6.07 15.32 -11.09
C ALA A 206 5.25 15.66 -12.35
N ARG A 207 4.22 16.50 -12.21
CA ARG A 207 3.39 16.93 -13.34
C ARG A 207 4.15 17.78 -14.34
N SER A 208 4.95 18.74 -13.89
CA SER A 208 5.75 19.63 -14.78
C SER A 208 6.92 18.92 -15.43
N GLY A 209 7.55 17.97 -14.73
CA GLY A 209 8.69 17.19 -15.21
C GLY A 209 8.31 16.00 -16.10
N GLY A 210 7.02 15.77 -16.35
CA GLY A 210 6.56 14.61 -17.13
C GLY A 210 6.84 13.24 -16.46
N ILE A 211 7.11 13.24 -15.15
CA ILE A 211 7.39 12.03 -14.40
C ILE A 211 6.10 11.21 -14.27
N GLY A 212 6.12 10.00 -14.77
CA GLY A 212 5.00 9.07 -14.69
C GLY A 212 4.74 8.58 -13.26
N VAL A 213 3.50 8.18 -12.97
CA VAL A 213 3.16 7.53 -11.68
C VAL A 213 4.08 6.34 -11.40
N LYS A 214 4.41 5.56 -12.45
CA LYS A 214 5.32 4.43 -12.35
C LYS A 214 6.69 4.84 -11.79
N ASP A 215 7.29 5.86 -12.36
CA ASP A 215 8.66 6.29 -11.99
C ASP A 215 8.69 6.83 -10.56
N PHE A 216 7.64 7.58 -10.17
CA PHE A 216 7.49 8.08 -8.81
C PHE A 216 7.32 6.94 -7.79
N VAL A 217 6.47 5.96 -8.08
CA VAL A 217 6.26 4.79 -7.23
C VAL A 217 7.55 3.97 -7.11
N PHE A 218 8.25 3.72 -8.22
CA PHE A 218 9.51 2.99 -8.20
C PHE A 218 10.60 3.72 -7.40
N ALA A 219 10.69 5.04 -7.50
CA ALA A 219 11.62 5.84 -6.69
C ALA A 219 11.30 5.72 -5.19
N ALA A 220 10.03 5.81 -4.81
CA ALA A 220 9.59 5.66 -3.42
C ALA A 220 9.88 4.25 -2.88
N MET A 221 9.56 3.20 -3.64
CA MET A 221 9.83 1.81 -3.28
C MET A 221 11.32 1.53 -3.13
N THR A 222 12.16 2.08 -4.02
CA THR A 222 13.63 1.96 -3.95
C THR A 222 14.15 2.69 -2.71
N GLY A 223 13.65 3.89 -2.42
CA GLY A 223 13.98 4.63 -1.22
C GLY A 223 13.67 3.85 0.05
N SER A 224 12.48 3.25 0.16
CA SER A 224 12.11 2.40 1.28
C SER A 224 13.03 1.19 1.44
N PHE A 225 13.43 0.54 0.34
CA PHE A 225 14.39 -0.57 0.39
C PHE A 225 15.75 -0.14 0.93
N LEU A 226 16.27 1.00 0.46
CA LEU A 226 17.59 1.49 0.87
C LEU A 226 17.63 1.98 2.33
N THR A 227 16.50 2.42 2.87
CA THR A 227 16.40 2.92 4.25
C THR A 227 16.04 1.84 5.27
N ALA A 228 15.50 0.70 4.82
CA ALA A 228 15.06 -0.39 5.70
C ALA A 228 16.19 -1.05 6.53
N PRO A 229 17.45 -1.19 6.07
CA PRO A 229 18.52 -1.84 6.82
C PRO A 229 19.23 -0.96 7.84
N LEU A 230 18.93 0.33 7.89
CA LEU A 230 19.57 1.32 8.76
C LEU A 230 18.76 1.52 10.05
#